data_e98045e0c07d3c4dfe9f273222c8ab31
#
_entry.id   e98045e0c07d3c4dfe9f273222c8ab31
#
_cell.length_a   1.000
_cell.length_b   1.000
_cell.length_c   1.000
_cell.angle_alpha   90.00
_cell.angle_beta   90.00
_cell.angle_gamma   90.00
#
_symmetry.space_group_name_H-M   'P 1'
#
loop_
_entity.id
_entity.type
_entity.pdbx_description
1 polymer ?
#
loop_
_entity_poly.entity_id
_entity_poly.type
_entity_poly.pdbx_seq_one_letter_code
_entity_poly.pdbx_strand_id
1 'polypeptide(L)'
;MKIRRFFILGLLLVSCGEAQEDFDLLKGALQPNAPRFHPRANTLATLRPIPPRLEVGFPSRDLAGVMLLETERDGVQSWLTADGAAITLDHGMLTSAKGFGSGMSSSDVRQSAALILEGQEGQAKRFHSFLNGNDEIELHAYVCQIANLGAETVLLSGNPVATTKLQENCFGIEDTFTNTYWVQNSAQRVVQSLQWTGNFLGNMFIKLVPDDT
;
A
#
# COMPACT_ATOMS: atom_id res chain seq x y z
N MET A 1 69.68 35.34 3.51
CA MET A 1 68.76 34.34 4.08
C MET A 1 67.38 34.63 3.52
N LYS A 2 66.94 33.90 2.45
CA LYS A 2 65.69 34.17 1.70
C LYS A 2 64.59 33.26 2.23
N ILE A 3 63.56 33.82 2.86
CA ILE A 3 62.36 33.09 3.33
C ILE A 3 61.39 32.96 2.14
N ARG A 4 61.20 31.74 1.66
CA ARG A 4 60.20 31.40 0.65
C ARG A 4 58.82 31.27 1.36
N ARG A 5 57.92 32.20 1.05
CA ARG A 5 56.50 32.08 1.45
C ARG A 5 55.84 31.03 0.56
N PHE A 6 55.41 29.92 1.17
CA PHE A 6 54.50 28.95 0.56
C PHE A 6 53.06 29.44 0.65
N PHE A 7 52.47 29.75 -0.49
CA PHE A 7 51.04 30.02 -0.61
C PHE A 7 50.30 28.66 -0.71
N ILE A 8 49.63 28.25 0.34
CA ILE A 8 48.71 27.11 0.31
C ILE A 8 47.39 27.60 -0.24
N LEU A 9 47.11 27.27 -1.50
CA LEU A 9 45.82 27.51 -2.16
C LEU A 9 44.83 26.44 -1.67
N GLY A 10 44.01 26.77 -0.68
CA GLY A 10 42.93 25.91 -0.21
C GLY A 10 41.83 25.80 -1.27
N LEU A 11 41.70 24.65 -1.89
CA LEU A 11 40.55 24.31 -2.72
C LEU A 11 39.34 24.15 -1.77
N LEU A 12 38.42 25.11 -1.78
CA LEU A 12 37.11 24.97 -1.23
C LEU A 12 36.29 24.11 -2.21
N LEU A 13 36.14 22.80 -1.94
CA LEU A 13 35.16 21.96 -2.56
C LEU A 13 33.78 22.39 -2.03
N VAL A 14 33.07 23.20 -2.81
CA VAL A 14 31.66 23.45 -2.59
C VAL A 14 30.91 22.18 -3.07
N SER A 15 30.62 21.28 -2.13
CA SER A 15 29.66 20.19 -2.35
C SER A 15 28.28 20.83 -2.39
N CYS A 16 27.74 21.01 -3.58
CA CYS A 16 26.30 21.25 -3.76
C CYS A 16 25.59 19.90 -3.57
N GLY A 17 25.00 19.66 -2.43
CA GLY A 17 24.19 18.48 -2.14
C GLY A 17 23.55 18.61 -0.78
N GLU A 18 22.28 18.87 -0.75
CA GLU A 18 21.21 18.42 0.18
C GLU A 18 21.57 18.21 1.68
N ALA A 19 22.54 18.92 2.19
CA ALA A 19 22.91 18.87 3.63
C ALA A 19 21.78 19.35 4.56
N GLN A 20 20.80 20.05 4.02
CA GLN A 20 19.65 20.56 4.78
C GLN A 20 18.62 19.45 5.05
N GLU A 21 18.36 18.59 4.08
CA GLU A 21 17.44 17.47 4.23
C GLU A 21 17.98 16.40 5.18
N ASP A 22 19.27 16.09 5.10
CA ASP A 22 19.94 15.16 6.02
C ASP A 22 19.95 15.68 7.46
N PHE A 23 20.06 17.01 7.66
CA PHE A 23 20.05 17.61 8.99
C PHE A 23 18.64 17.63 9.61
N ASP A 24 17.60 17.77 8.80
CA ASP A 24 16.21 17.71 9.26
C ASP A 24 15.77 16.26 9.56
N LEU A 25 16.29 15.29 8.84
CA LEU A 25 16.14 13.85 9.14
C LEU A 25 16.84 13.49 10.47
N LEU A 26 18.03 14.01 10.71
CA LEU A 26 18.76 13.82 11.99
C LEU A 26 18.03 14.48 13.17
N LYS A 27 17.48 15.68 13.00
CA LYS A 27 16.65 16.33 14.02
C LYS A 27 15.38 15.55 14.31
N GLY A 28 14.71 15.01 13.27
CA GLY A 28 13.54 14.16 13.43
C GLY A 28 13.84 12.85 14.16
N ALA A 29 15.03 12.27 13.95
CA ALA A 29 15.48 11.07 14.65
C ALA A 29 15.80 11.30 16.14
N LEU A 30 16.18 12.51 16.50
CA LEU A 30 16.52 12.90 17.89
C LEU A 30 15.30 13.40 18.69
N GLN A 31 14.14 13.58 18.06
CA GLN A 31 12.88 13.95 18.72
C GLN A 31 11.91 12.76 18.66
N PRO A 32 11.92 11.85 19.64
CA PRO A 32 11.14 10.60 19.58
C PRO A 32 9.61 10.79 19.58
N ASN A 33 9.12 12.00 19.89
CA ASN A 33 7.68 12.30 19.98
C ASN A 33 7.17 13.28 18.91
N ALA A 34 8.00 13.68 17.94
CA ALA A 34 7.48 14.51 16.84
C ALA A 34 6.69 13.62 15.86
N PRO A 35 5.48 14.02 15.45
CA PRO A 35 4.76 13.31 14.41
C PRO A 35 5.61 13.31 13.14
N ARG A 36 6.06 12.12 12.73
CA ARG A 36 6.87 11.94 11.51
C ARG A 36 5.93 11.98 10.32
N PHE A 37 5.73 13.16 9.75
CA PHE A 37 5.01 13.29 8.49
C PHE A 37 5.98 13.02 7.33
N HIS A 38 5.60 12.07 6.48
CA HIS A 38 6.36 11.81 5.27
C HIS A 38 6.21 13.00 4.30
N PRO A 39 7.31 13.56 3.72
CA PRO A 39 7.25 14.76 2.88
C PRO A 39 6.25 14.66 1.72
N ARG A 40 6.19 13.51 1.05
CA ARG A 40 5.23 13.25 -0.04
C ARG A 40 3.78 13.28 0.45
N ALA A 41 3.49 12.69 1.61
CA ALA A 41 2.15 12.69 2.18
C ALA A 41 1.68 14.10 2.50
N ASN A 42 2.55 14.95 3.04
CA ASN A 42 2.26 16.37 3.26
C ASN A 42 1.93 17.09 1.95
N THR A 43 2.71 16.83 0.90
CA THR A 43 2.46 17.41 -0.43
C THR A 43 1.09 16.98 -0.95
N LEU A 44 0.77 15.69 -0.90
CA LEU A 44 -0.54 15.17 -1.34
C LEU A 44 -1.70 15.80 -0.58
N ALA A 45 -1.57 15.97 0.73
CA ALA A 45 -2.61 16.58 1.56
C ALA A 45 -2.89 18.06 1.23
N THR A 46 -1.95 18.75 0.60
CA THR A 46 -2.08 20.15 0.18
C THR A 46 -2.62 20.34 -1.23
N LEU A 47 -2.70 19.27 -2.03
CA LEU A 47 -3.22 19.33 -3.40
C LEU A 47 -4.70 19.74 -3.44
N ARG A 48 -5.07 20.39 -4.53
CA ARG A 48 -6.48 20.74 -4.84
C ARG A 48 -6.74 20.44 -6.33
N PRO A 49 -7.78 19.66 -6.69
CA PRO A 49 -8.68 18.97 -5.75
C PRO A 49 -7.95 17.99 -4.83
N ILE A 50 -8.57 17.62 -3.71
CA ILE A 50 -8.00 16.64 -2.77
C ILE A 50 -7.91 15.29 -3.50
N PRO A 51 -6.78 14.58 -3.42
CA PRO A 51 -6.66 13.26 -4.04
C PRO A 51 -7.70 12.26 -3.49
N PRO A 52 -8.11 11.26 -4.27
CA PRO A 52 -8.95 10.17 -3.82
C PRO A 52 -8.41 9.53 -2.52
N ARG A 53 -9.30 9.00 -1.70
CA ARG A 53 -8.99 8.47 -0.38
C ARG A 53 -9.41 7.01 -0.24
N LEU A 54 -8.65 6.26 0.55
CA LEU A 54 -9.04 4.95 1.08
C LEU A 54 -9.11 5.01 2.60
N GLU A 55 -10.14 4.41 3.18
CA GLU A 55 -10.11 3.96 4.56
C GLU A 55 -9.39 2.60 4.59
N VAL A 56 -8.43 2.46 5.48
CA VAL A 56 -7.69 1.23 5.69
C VAL A 56 -7.66 0.86 7.16
N GLY A 57 -7.54 -0.42 7.45
CA GLY A 57 -7.44 -0.86 8.84
C GLY A 57 -6.96 -2.30 8.97
N PHE A 58 -6.47 -2.63 10.14
CA PHE A 58 -6.10 -3.98 10.55
C PHE A 58 -7.02 -4.40 11.70
N PRO A 59 -8.15 -5.08 11.42
CA PRO A 59 -9.14 -5.42 12.45
C PRO A 59 -8.55 -6.22 13.62
N SER A 60 -7.56 -7.08 13.34
CA SER A 60 -6.87 -7.88 14.37
C SER A 60 -6.01 -7.06 15.32
N ARG A 61 -5.74 -5.78 15.02
CA ARG A 61 -4.85 -4.90 15.78
C ARG A 61 -5.53 -3.62 16.26
N ASP A 62 -6.81 -3.46 15.98
CA ASP A 62 -7.58 -2.23 16.26
C ASP A 62 -6.89 -0.96 15.71
N LEU A 63 -6.34 -1.07 14.49
CA LEU A 63 -5.68 0.02 13.79
C LEU A 63 -6.49 0.41 12.58
N ALA A 64 -6.70 1.70 12.40
CA ALA A 64 -7.35 2.28 11.23
C ALA A 64 -6.71 3.60 10.83
N GLY A 65 -6.84 3.96 9.56
CA GLY A 65 -6.30 5.21 9.02
C GLY A 65 -6.85 5.51 7.63
N VAL A 66 -6.34 6.59 7.06
CA VAL A 66 -6.68 7.06 5.71
C VAL A 66 -5.41 7.10 4.88
N MET A 67 -5.53 6.66 3.62
CA MET A 67 -4.49 6.79 2.62
C MET A 67 -4.95 7.72 1.50
N LEU A 68 -4.02 8.48 0.95
CA LEU A 68 -4.24 9.33 -0.23
C LEU A 68 -3.66 8.65 -1.47
N LEU A 69 -4.35 8.79 -2.58
CA LEU A 69 -3.84 8.33 -3.88
C LEU A 69 -2.61 9.16 -4.26
N GLU A 70 -1.48 8.49 -4.44
CA GLU A 70 -0.23 9.10 -4.89
C GLU A 70 -0.14 9.06 -6.42
N THR A 71 -0.39 7.89 -7.01
CA THR A 71 -0.34 7.69 -8.46
C THR A 71 -1.32 6.62 -8.89
N GLU A 72 -1.83 6.75 -10.12
CA GLU A 72 -2.61 5.72 -10.80
C GLU A 72 -2.16 5.61 -12.26
N ARG A 73 -1.94 4.39 -12.70
CA ARG A 73 -1.61 4.09 -14.08
C ARG A 73 -2.09 2.68 -14.44
N ASP A 74 -2.88 2.57 -15.50
CA ASP A 74 -3.35 1.29 -16.06
C ASP A 74 -4.01 0.37 -15.01
N GLY A 75 -4.78 0.95 -14.07
CA GLY A 75 -5.46 0.23 -12.98
C GLY A 75 -4.56 -0.08 -11.77
N VAL A 76 -3.26 0.23 -11.85
CA VAL A 76 -2.33 0.12 -10.72
C VAL A 76 -2.30 1.43 -9.97
N GLN A 77 -2.59 1.37 -8.67
CA GLN A 77 -2.72 2.51 -7.78
C GLN A 77 -1.73 2.41 -6.63
N SER A 78 -0.97 3.48 -6.38
CA SER A 78 -0.13 3.63 -5.18
C SER A 78 -0.81 4.58 -4.20
N TRP A 79 -0.91 4.15 -2.95
CA TRP A 79 -1.57 4.86 -1.87
C TRP A 79 -0.62 5.06 -0.71
N LEU A 80 -0.69 6.23 -0.07
CA LEU A 80 0.26 6.65 0.95
C LEU A 80 -0.46 7.16 2.21
N THR A 81 -0.02 6.69 3.39
CA THR A 81 -0.42 7.25 4.68
C THR A 81 0.38 8.50 5.02
N ALA A 82 -0.07 9.29 6.00
CA ALA A 82 0.62 10.50 6.45
C ALA A 82 2.04 10.24 6.99
N ASP A 83 2.29 9.07 7.56
CA ASP A 83 3.57 8.64 8.11
C ASP A 83 4.46 7.88 7.11
N GLY A 84 3.99 7.73 5.85
CA GLY A 84 4.79 7.18 4.76
C GLY A 84 4.64 5.68 4.55
N ALA A 85 3.73 5.01 5.26
CA ALA A 85 3.37 3.64 4.89
C ALA A 85 2.62 3.66 3.55
N ALA A 86 2.84 2.65 2.73
CA ALA A 86 2.31 2.59 1.38
C ALA A 86 1.73 1.23 1.03
N ILE A 87 0.67 1.24 0.21
CA ILE A 87 0.17 0.05 -0.46
C ILE A 87 0.09 0.27 -1.96
N THR A 88 0.20 -0.82 -2.71
CA THR A 88 -0.08 -0.83 -4.14
C THR A 88 -1.25 -1.76 -4.39
N LEU A 89 -2.23 -1.28 -5.14
CA LEU A 89 -3.38 -2.06 -5.59
C LEU A 89 -3.33 -2.19 -7.10
N ASP A 90 -3.56 -3.39 -7.62
CA ASP A 90 -3.82 -3.64 -9.04
C ASP A 90 -5.32 -3.98 -9.18
N HIS A 91 -6.09 -3.07 -9.82
CA HIS A 91 -7.55 -3.16 -9.92
C HIS A 91 -8.26 -3.42 -8.58
N GLY A 92 -7.74 -2.81 -7.49
CA GLY A 92 -8.27 -2.97 -6.14
C GLY A 92 -7.75 -4.20 -5.37
N MET A 93 -6.89 -5.00 -5.97
CA MET A 93 -6.23 -6.13 -5.31
C MET A 93 -4.85 -5.76 -4.81
N LEU A 94 -4.55 -6.13 -3.58
CA LEU A 94 -3.30 -5.79 -2.92
C LEU A 94 -2.13 -6.53 -3.58
N THR A 95 -1.16 -5.75 -4.09
CA THR A 95 0.06 -6.27 -4.69
C THR A 95 1.31 -5.93 -3.88
N SER A 96 1.25 -4.95 -2.99
CA SER A 96 2.37 -4.60 -2.10
C SER A 96 1.86 -3.87 -0.86
N ALA A 97 2.50 -4.09 0.29
CA ALA A 97 2.27 -3.37 1.54
C ALA A 97 3.61 -3.10 2.23
N LYS A 98 3.96 -1.83 2.41
CA LYS A 98 5.27 -1.38 2.93
C LYS A 98 5.08 -0.37 4.06
N GLY A 99 6.02 -0.35 5.01
CA GLY A 99 6.00 0.62 6.12
C GLY A 99 5.12 0.22 7.30
N PHE A 100 4.53 -0.98 7.29
CA PHE A 100 3.71 -1.51 8.39
C PHE A 100 4.46 -2.52 9.29
N GLY A 101 5.77 -2.50 9.27
CA GLY A 101 6.62 -3.50 9.90
C GLY A 101 7.05 -4.56 8.87
N SER A 102 6.56 -5.79 8.99
CA SER A 102 6.74 -6.82 7.97
C SER A 102 5.53 -6.82 7.03
N GLY A 103 5.76 -6.75 5.74
CA GLY A 103 4.70 -6.69 4.75
C GLY A 103 5.05 -7.41 3.46
N MET A 104 4.05 -7.58 2.63
CA MET A 104 4.18 -8.18 1.31
C MET A 104 4.92 -7.24 0.36
N SER A 105 6.06 -7.68 -0.19
CA SER A 105 6.88 -6.89 -1.12
C SER A 105 6.25 -6.83 -2.51
N SER A 106 5.70 -7.95 -2.98
CA SER A 106 4.93 -8.00 -4.23
C SER A 106 3.97 -9.18 -4.27
N SER A 107 2.94 -9.09 -5.13
CA SER A 107 2.02 -10.20 -5.41
C SER A 107 1.62 -10.19 -6.88
N ASP A 108 1.59 -11.35 -7.52
CA ASP A 108 0.91 -11.53 -8.81
C ASP A 108 -0.54 -11.91 -8.57
N VAL A 109 -1.45 -11.03 -8.96
CA VAL A 109 -2.91 -11.14 -8.74
C VAL A 109 -3.70 -11.31 -10.03
N ARG A 110 -3.05 -11.36 -11.20
CA ARG A 110 -3.71 -11.27 -12.50
C ARG A 110 -4.81 -12.30 -12.73
N GLN A 111 -4.59 -13.56 -12.32
CA GLN A 111 -5.60 -14.61 -12.49
C GLN A 111 -6.79 -14.41 -11.56
N SER A 112 -6.54 -13.99 -10.31
CA SER A 112 -7.61 -13.67 -9.36
C SER A 112 -8.41 -12.46 -9.82
N ALA A 113 -7.73 -11.41 -10.32
CA ALA A 113 -8.35 -10.19 -10.82
C ALA A 113 -9.32 -10.47 -11.95
N ALA A 114 -8.93 -11.30 -12.92
CA ALA A 114 -9.78 -11.66 -14.05
C ALA A 114 -11.11 -12.30 -13.61
N LEU A 115 -11.09 -13.20 -12.64
CA LEU A 115 -12.31 -13.85 -12.14
C LEU A 115 -13.14 -12.93 -11.23
N ILE A 116 -12.48 -12.24 -10.29
CA ILE A 116 -13.15 -11.42 -9.26
C ILE A 116 -13.87 -10.23 -9.90
N LEU A 117 -13.23 -9.50 -10.81
CA LEU A 117 -13.84 -8.34 -11.45
C LEU A 117 -15.05 -8.68 -12.32
N GLU A 118 -15.06 -9.88 -12.90
CA GLU A 118 -16.18 -10.38 -13.68
C GLU A 118 -17.24 -11.11 -12.82
N GLY A 119 -17.01 -11.23 -11.50
CA GLY A 119 -17.93 -11.93 -10.61
C GLY A 119 -17.97 -13.43 -10.80
N GLN A 120 -16.92 -14.00 -11.41
CA GLN A 120 -16.83 -15.43 -11.77
C GLN A 120 -16.22 -16.25 -10.64
N GLU A 121 -16.69 -17.48 -10.53
CA GLU A 121 -16.09 -18.52 -9.69
C GLU A 121 -14.98 -19.25 -10.45
N GLY A 122 -14.02 -19.79 -9.73
CA GLY A 122 -12.96 -20.58 -10.36
C GLY A 122 -11.72 -20.73 -9.51
N GLN A 123 -10.66 -21.23 -10.15
CA GLN A 123 -9.37 -21.42 -9.53
C GLN A 123 -8.35 -20.45 -10.14
N ALA A 124 -7.54 -19.85 -9.28
CA ALA A 124 -6.47 -18.94 -9.65
C ALA A 124 -5.16 -19.33 -8.96
N LYS A 125 -4.05 -18.88 -9.50
CA LYS A 125 -2.73 -18.98 -8.85
C LYS A 125 -2.29 -17.58 -8.41
N ARG A 126 -1.71 -17.52 -7.21
CA ARG A 126 -1.07 -16.30 -6.69
C ARG A 126 0.37 -16.60 -6.31
N PHE A 127 1.20 -15.59 -6.44
CA PHE A 127 2.60 -15.64 -5.99
C PHE A 127 2.85 -14.40 -5.17
N HIS A 128 3.33 -14.58 -3.95
CA HIS A 128 3.70 -13.49 -3.07
C HIS A 128 5.20 -13.52 -2.84
N SER A 129 5.80 -12.35 -2.70
CA SER A 129 7.17 -12.20 -2.20
C SER A 129 7.17 -11.44 -0.89
N PHE A 130 7.97 -11.89 0.05
CA PHE A 130 8.21 -11.26 1.34
C PHE A 130 9.73 -11.03 1.51
N LEU A 131 10.09 -10.08 2.36
CA LEU A 131 11.46 -9.96 2.85
C LEU A 131 11.53 -10.66 4.21
N ASN A 132 12.49 -11.56 4.37
CA ASN A 132 12.77 -12.17 5.66
C ASN A 132 13.66 -11.25 6.53
N GLY A 133 13.98 -11.70 7.74
CA GLY A 133 14.80 -10.95 8.68
C GLY A 133 16.26 -10.71 8.25
N ASN A 134 16.71 -11.34 7.16
CA ASN A 134 18.05 -11.20 6.58
C ASN A 134 18.03 -10.38 5.27
N ASP A 135 16.91 -9.69 4.97
CA ASP A 135 16.68 -8.96 3.71
C ASP A 135 16.69 -9.84 2.44
N GLU A 136 16.43 -11.15 2.60
CA GLU A 136 16.31 -12.08 1.48
C GLU A 136 14.85 -12.17 1.04
N ILE A 137 14.64 -12.37 -0.27
CA ILE A 137 13.30 -12.54 -0.84
C ILE A 137 12.85 -13.99 -0.68
N GLU A 138 11.73 -14.19 0.00
CA GLU A 138 11.00 -15.45 0.08
C GLU A 138 9.81 -15.44 -0.87
N LEU A 139 9.69 -16.48 -1.70
CA LEU A 139 8.62 -16.63 -2.69
C LEU A 139 7.65 -17.72 -2.23
N HIS A 140 6.38 -17.35 -2.11
CA HIS A 140 5.29 -18.25 -1.73
C HIS A 140 4.31 -18.38 -2.89
N ALA A 141 3.93 -19.61 -3.22
CA ALA A 141 2.96 -19.91 -4.26
C ALA A 141 1.67 -20.45 -3.64
N TYR A 142 0.55 -20.01 -4.15
CA TYR A 142 -0.79 -20.38 -3.68
C TYR A 142 -1.68 -20.81 -4.83
N VAL A 143 -2.54 -21.79 -4.53
CA VAL A 143 -3.70 -22.12 -5.34
C VAL A 143 -4.92 -21.58 -4.62
N CYS A 144 -5.66 -20.70 -5.27
CA CYS A 144 -6.80 -20.01 -4.70
C CYS A 144 -8.10 -20.50 -5.34
N GLN A 145 -9.12 -20.72 -4.51
CA GLN A 145 -10.47 -21.03 -4.94
C GLN A 145 -11.35 -19.80 -4.73
N ILE A 146 -11.96 -19.30 -5.80
CA ILE A 146 -12.83 -18.13 -5.79
C ILE A 146 -14.28 -18.60 -5.83
N ALA A 147 -15.07 -18.09 -4.88
CA ALA A 147 -16.51 -18.32 -4.78
C ALA A 147 -17.28 -17.00 -4.83
N ASN A 148 -18.40 -16.99 -5.54
CA ASN A 148 -19.34 -15.87 -5.56
C ASN A 148 -20.37 -16.05 -4.45
N LEU A 149 -20.37 -15.16 -3.46
CA LEU A 149 -21.27 -15.20 -2.31
C LEU A 149 -22.57 -14.42 -2.53
N GLY A 150 -22.76 -13.88 -3.74
CA GLY A 150 -23.99 -13.20 -4.14
C GLY A 150 -23.96 -11.68 -3.92
N ALA A 151 -25.13 -11.08 -4.11
CA ALA A 151 -25.30 -9.64 -4.02
C ALA A 151 -25.24 -9.15 -2.56
N GLU A 152 -24.53 -8.07 -2.33
CA GLU A 152 -24.46 -7.39 -1.02
C GLU A 152 -24.40 -5.88 -1.26
N THR A 153 -25.08 -5.10 -0.41
CA THR A 153 -25.00 -3.63 -0.45
C THR A 153 -23.97 -3.15 0.56
N VAL A 154 -23.03 -2.35 0.12
CA VAL A 154 -22.07 -1.66 1.01
C VAL A 154 -22.36 -0.17 1.06
N LEU A 155 -22.07 0.46 2.19
CA LEU A 155 -22.20 1.91 2.34
C LEU A 155 -20.84 2.57 2.08
N LEU A 156 -20.78 3.44 1.07
CA LEU A 156 -19.63 4.29 0.80
C LEU A 156 -20.00 5.73 1.18
N SER A 157 -19.36 6.29 2.18
CA SER A 157 -19.71 7.62 2.74
C SER A 157 -21.22 7.79 3.00
N GLY A 158 -21.87 6.74 3.53
CA GLY A 158 -23.30 6.72 3.80
C GLY A 158 -24.22 6.41 2.61
N ASN A 159 -23.70 6.38 1.38
CA ASN A 159 -24.45 6.05 0.17
C ASN A 159 -24.45 4.54 -0.10
N PRO A 160 -25.60 3.91 -0.34
CA PRO A 160 -25.68 2.50 -0.65
C PRO A 160 -25.17 2.22 -2.07
N VAL A 161 -24.26 1.25 -2.19
CA VAL A 161 -23.69 0.79 -3.46
C VAL A 161 -23.95 -0.69 -3.62
N ALA A 162 -24.59 -1.07 -4.72
CA ALA A 162 -24.84 -2.46 -5.07
C ALA A 162 -23.53 -3.15 -5.50
N THR A 163 -23.19 -4.23 -4.84
CA THR A 163 -21.97 -5.01 -5.08
C THR A 163 -22.28 -6.49 -5.17
N THR A 164 -21.34 -7.23 -5.76
CA THR A 164 -21.24 -8.69 -5.64
C THR A 164 -20.10 -8.98 -4.67
N LYS A 165 -20.37 -9.82 -3.68
CA LYS A 165 -19.37 -10.28 -2.73
C LYS A 165 -18.70 -11.55 -3.24
N LEU A 166 -17.37 -11.55 -3.31
CA LEU A 166 -16.57 -12.70 -3.68
C LEU A 166 -15.60 -13.04 -2.55
N GLN A 167 -15.35 -14.33 -2.39
CA GLN A 167 -14.37 -14.85 -1.43
C GLN A 167 -13.30 -15.63 -2.18
N GLU A 168 -12.05 -15.40 -1.85
CA GLU A 168 -10.90 -16.09 -2.40
C GLU A 168 -10.18 -16.81 -1.26
N ASN A 169 -10.21 -18.15 -1.26
CA ASN A 169 -9.53 -19.00 -0.30
C ASN A 169 -8.25 -19.53 -0.93
N CYS A 170 -7.11 -19.16 -0.40
CA CYS A 170 -5.78 -19.46 -0.92
C CYS A 170 -5.05 -20.46 -0.03
N PHE A 171 -4.46 -21.47 -0.66
CA PHE A 171 -3.74 -22.56 -0.02
C PHE A 171 -2.32 -22.62 -0.55
N GLY A 172 -1.34 -22.45 0.32
CA GLY A 172 0.09 -22.62 0.08
C GLY A 172 0.65 -23.77 0.90
N ILE A 173 1.97 -23.96 0.82
CA ILE A 173 2.67 -24.99 1.61
C ILE A 173 2.76 -24.56 3.08
N GLU A 174 3.05 -23.29 3.33
CA GLU A 174 3.32 -22.74 4.66
C GLU A 174 2.11 -22.02 5.26
N ASP A 175 1.32 -21.35 4.39
CA ASP A 175 0.23 -20.49 4.79
C ASP A 175 -1.06 -20.81 4.06
N THR A 176 -2.17 -20.52 4.73
CA THR A 176 -3.50 -20.43 4.12
C THR A 176 -4.13 -19.12 4.53
N PHE A 177 -4.85 -18.47 3.61
CA PHE A 177 -5.54 -17.22 3.91
C PHE A 177 -6.82 -17.07 3.10
N THR A 178 -7.65 -16.14 3.53
CA THR A 178 -8.90 -15.79 2.84
C THR A 178 -8.90 -14.29 2.57
N ASN A 179 -9.20 -13.93 1.33
CA ASN A 179 -9.55 -12.57 0.92
C ASN A 179 -11.05 -12.47 0.65
N THR A 180 -11.61 -11.28 0.87
CA THR A 180 -13.00 -10.98 0.53
C THR A 180 -13.04 -9.67 -0.23
N TYR A 181 -13.84 -9.63 -1.30
CA TYR A 181 -13.97 -8.48 -2.18
C TYR A 181 -15.43 -8.11 -2.36
N TRP A 182 -15.74 -6.82 -2.40
CA TRP A 182 -17.03 -6.27 -2.79
C TRP A 182 -16.83 -5.49 -4.09
N VAL A 183 -17.28 -6.08 -5.17
CA VAL A 183 -17.14 -5.55 -6.53
C VAL A 183 -18.39 -4.77 -6.90
N GLN A 184 -18.26 -3.49 -7.20
CA GLN A 184 -19.36 -2.67 -7.69
C GLN A 184 -19.76 -3.12 -9.10
N ASN A 185 -21.02 -3.58 -9.26
CA ASN A 185 -21.48 -4.22 -10.49
C ASN A 185 -21.46 -3.26 -11.71
N SER A 186 -21.80 -1.99 -11.51
CA SER A 186 -21.88 -1.01 -12.60
C SER A 186 -20.51 -0.56 -13.13
N ALA A 187 -19.46 -0.70 -12.34
CA ALA A 187 -18.12 -0.20 -12.68
C ALA A 187 -17.07 -1.32 -12.75
N GLN A 188 -17.44 -2.56 -12.42
CA GLN A 188 -16.53 -3.71 -12.35
C GLN A 188 -15.24 -3.40 -11.56
N ARG A 189 -15.39 -2.74 -10.43
CA ARG A 189 -14.26 -2.35 -9.56
C ARG A 189 -14.48 -2.79 -8.13
N VAL A 190 -13.41 -3.15 -7.46
CA VAL A 190 -13.41 -3.40 -6.02
C VAL A 190 -13.59 -2.08 -5.28
N VAL A 191 -14.64 -1.97 -4.49
CA VAL A 191 -14.93 -0.76 -3.67
C VAL A 191 -14.67 -0.98 -2.19
N GLN A 192 -14.65 -2.23 -1.76
CA GLN A 192 -14.29 -2.64 -0.42
C GLN A 192 -13.63 -4.02 -0.48
N SER A 193 -12.68 -4.27 0.40
CA SER A 193 -12.05 -5.57 0.50
C SER A 193 -11.48 -5.84 1.90
N LEU A 194 -11.25 -7.11 2.19
CA LEU A 194 -10.47 -7.59 3.31
C LEU A 194 -9.42 -8.51 2.73
N GLN A 195 -8.15 -8.11 2.73
CA GLN A 195 -7.08 -8.79 2.03
C GLN A 195 -5.91 -9.11 2.96
N TRP A 196 -5.40 -10.32 2.85
CA TRP A 196 -4.27 -10.79 3.63
C TRP A 196 -2.96 -10.13 3.17
N THR A 197 -2.18 -9.66 4.15
CA THR A 197 -0.92 -8.92 3.93
C THR A 197 0.31 -9.69 4.42
N GLY A 198 0.11 -10.89 4.95
CA GLY A 198 1.15 -11.72 5.57
C GLY A 198 0.81 -12.06 7.02
N ASN A 199 1.53 -13.03 7.57
CA ASN A 199 1.28 -13.55 8.92
C ASN A 199 1.47 -12.52 10.03
N PHE A 200 2.36 -11.54 9.82
CA PHE A 200 2.64 -10.51 10.82
C PHE A 200 1.46 -9.56 11.03
N LEU A 201 0.84 -9.10 9.95
CA LEU A 201 -0.24 -8.10 9.99
C LEU A 201 -1.63 -8.74 9.91
N GLY A 202 -1.75 -9.90 9.29
CA GLY A 202 -3.03 -10.52 8.99
C GLY A 202 -3.77 -9.81 7.86
N ASN A 203 -5.09 -9.69 7.99
CA ASN A 203 -5.93 -9.05 6.98
C ASN A 203 -5.99 -7.54 7.14
N MET A 204 -5.86 -6.83 6.00
CA MET A 204 -6.10 -5.40 5.87
C MET A 204 -7.49 -5.19 5.29
N PHE A 205 -8.30 -4.40 5.99
CA PHE A 205 -9.54 -3.82 5.45
C PHE A 205 -9.20 -2.62 4.60
N ILE A 206 -9.78 -2.53 3.42
CA ILE A 206 -9.59 -1.43 2.45
C ILE A 206 -10.96 -1.02 1.93
N LYS A 207 -11.27 0.27 1.94
CA LYS A 207 -12.54 0.79 1.48
C LYS A 207 -12.36 2.12 0.77
N LEU A 208 -12.95 2.24 -0.41
CA LEU A 208 -12.95 3.48 -1.18
C LEU A 208 -13.80 4.54 -0.47
N VAL A 209 -13.26 5.74 -0.36
CA VAL A 209 -14.01 6.94 0.05
C VAL A 209 -14.32 7.72 -1.22
N PRO A 210 -15.58 7.77 -1.67
CA PRO A 210 -15.97 8.60 -2.81
C PRO A 210 -15.63 10.06 -2.55
N ASP A 211 -15.32 10.79 -3.63
CA ASP A 211 -15.16 12.24 -3.54
C ASP A 211 -16.48 12.87 -3.13
N ASP A 212 -16.44 13.85 -2.23
CA ASP A 212 -17.58 14.65 -1.87
C ASP A 212 -17.95 15.52 -3.10
N THR A 213 -18.94 15.08 -3.89
CA THR A 213 -19.50 15.82 -5.03
C THR A 213 -20.44 16.91 -4.56
#